data_796875ee21da874cf2e063068cb95a17
#
_entry.id   796875ee21da874cf2e063068cb95a17
#
_cell.length_a   1.000
_cell.length_b   1.000
_cell.length_c   1.000
_cell.angle_alpha   90.00
_cell.angle_beta   90.00
_cell.angle_gamma   90.00
#
_symmetry.space_group_name_H-M   'P 1'
#
loop_
_entity.id
_entity.type
_entity.pdbx_description
1 polymer ?
#
loop_
_entity_poly.entity_id
_entity_poly.type
_entity_poly.pdbx_seq_one_letter_code
_entity_poly.pdbx_strand_id
1 'polypeptide(L)'
;MKKLRRFLAFVLCAALCFLLLTGCGSRDTIRFKMIAELNQEEFCVAFRKGDPLCDIFTAALKELSADGQISRLSAQYLGTDYTCMEALPGALQLLETQPEPGRKLRIGVQDGIAPISSSRDDGSFGGLIPDLAQLVAEKLGWTFEYMVINSDNVAAELGSGNIDCAWMAASFSGSSSSVSLSPGWLRNTHELVVRSDSRYARKNSLKGKVIGITDATALSALKESGMDAKVGSVWYYDDLSACFAALAAGDCDAVVIDGIVSGYYM
;
A
#
# COMPACT_ATOMS: atom_id res chain seq x y z
N MET A 1 10.09 -60.79 -37.72
CA MET A 1 10.46 -60.33 -36.35
C MET A 1 10.99 -58.90 -36.28
N LYS A 2 11.85 -58.41 -37.18
CA LYS A 2 12.41 -57.04 -37.14
C LYS A 2 11.33 -55.90 -37.35
N LYS A 3 10.31 -56.15 -38.20
CA LYS A 3 9.22 -55.17 -38.44
C LYS A 3 8.30 -55.00 -37.24
N LEU A 4 8.00 -56.10 -36.53
CA LEU A 4 7.15 -56.08 -35.34
C LEU A 4 7.84 -55.35 -34.15
N ARG A 5 9.14 -55.52 -33.97
CA ARG A 5 9.93 -54.82 -32.94
C ARG A 5 9.98 -53.28 -33.21
N ARG A 6 10.07 -52.88 -34.46
CA ARG A 6 10.01 -51.43 -34.84
C ARG A 6 8.66 -50.82 -34.61
N PHE A 7 7.59 -51.57 -34.87
CA PHE A 7 6.22 -51.13 -34.61
C PHE A 7 5.92 -50.99 -33.11
N LEU A 8 6.36 -51.97 -32.30
CA LEU A 8 6.24 -51.90 -30.85
C LEU A 8 7.02 -50.70 -30.24
N ALA A 9 8.23 -50.41 -30.74
CA ALA A 9 9.03 -49.30 -30.31
C ALA A 9 8.36 -47.96 -30.66
N PHE A 10 7.75 -47.87 -31.82
CA PHE A 10 7.03 -46.64 -32.23
C PHE A 10 5.77 -46.39 -31.40
N VAL A 11 5.01 -47.45 -31.06
CA VAL A 11 3.84 -47.34 -30.18
C VAL A 11 4.23 -47.00 -28.76
N LEU A 12 5.37 -47.52 -28.26
CA LEU A 12 5.89 -47.19 -26.93
C LEU A 12 6.38 -45.76 -26.84
N CYS A 13 7.06 -45.24 -27.87
CA CYS A 13 7.48 -43.84 -27.94
C CYS A 13 6.25 -42.91 -28.06
N ALA A 14 5.26 -43.23 -28.85
CA ALA A 14 4.05 -42.44 -28.98
C ALA A 14 3.24 -42.42 -27.66
N ALA A 15 3.19 -43.52 -26.91
CA ALA A 15 2.57 -43.56 -25.59
C ALA A 15 3.34 -42.77 -24.54
N LEU A 16 4.69 -42.78 -24.59
CA LEU A 16 5.52 -41.92 -23.71
C LEU A 16 5.37 -40.42 -24.02
N CYS A 17 5.31 -40.05 -25.30
CA CYS A 17 5.03 -38.67 -25.71
C CYS A 17 3.63 -38.21 -25.30
N PHE A 18 2.62 -39.09 -25.32
CA PHE A 18 1.27 -38.72 -24.85
C PHE A 18 1.23 -38.52 -23.32
N LEU A 19 2.00 -39.27 -22.55
CA LEU A 19 2.13 -39.09 -21.10
C LEU A 19 2.86 -37.80 -20.71
N LEU A 20 3.70 -37.26 -21.58
CA LEU A 20 4.38 -35.98 -21.38
C LEU A 20 3.51 -34.75 -21.76
N LEU A 21 2.46 -34.95 -22.55
CA LEU A 21 1.54 -33.88 -23.00
C LEU A 21 0.32 -33.69 -22.07
N THR A 22 0.08 -34.62 -21.15
CA THR A 22 -1.02 -34.47 -20.16
C THR A 22 -0.59 -33.71 -18.90
N GLY A 23 0.64 -33.20 -18.86
CA GLY A 23 1.19 -32.36 -17.79
C GLY A 23 0.84 -30.88 -17.91
N CYS A 24 -0.16 -30.47 -18.71
CA CYS A 24 -0.74 -29.14 -18.60
C CYS A 24 -1.73 -29.15 -17.45
N GLY A 25 -1.22 -29.25 -16.20
CA GLY A 25 -1.95 -28.83 -15.04
C GLY A 25 -2.32 -27.37 -15.27
N SER A 26 -3.61 -27.06 -15.28
CA SER A 26 -4.07 -25.70 -15.08
C SER A 26 -3.25 -25.15 -13.93
N ARG A 27 -2.47 -24.10 -14.16
CA ARG A 27 -1.93 -23.31 -13.05
C ARG A 27 -3.16 -22.79 -12.33
N ASP A 28 -3.59 -23.50 -11.29
CA ASP A 28 -4.59 -22.98 -10.38
C ASP A 28 -4.04 -21.66 -9.89
N THR A 29 -4.59 -20.58 -10.40
CA THR A 29 -4.23 -19.23 -9.96
C THR A 29 -4.53 -19.20 -8.48
N ILE A 30 -3.46 -19.12 -7.67
CA ILE A 30 -3.62 -19.01 -6.22
C ILE A 30 -4.39 -17.73 -5.96
N ARG A 31 -5.53 -17.87 -5.30
CA ARG A 31 -6.38 -16.74 -4.90
C ARG A 31 -6.21 -16.49 -3.43
N PHE A 32 -6.45 -15.26 -3.04
CA PHE A 32 -6.37 -14.82 -1.67
C PHE A 32 -7.75 -14.36 -1.16
N LYS A 33 -7.91 -14.30 0.15
CA LYS A 33 -9.13 -13.80 0.78
C LYS A 33 -8.78 -13.08 2.07
N MET A 34 -9.46 -12.00 2.33
CA MET A 34 -9.46 -11.33 3.62
C MET A 34 -10.26 -12.15 4.65
N ILE A 35 -9.74 -12.27 5.86
CA ILE A 35 -10.41 -12.96 6.97
C ILE A 35 -10.71 -12.08 8.17
N ALA A 36 -10.09 -10.90 8.26
CA ALA A 36 -10.36 -9.94 9.30
C ALA A 36 -9.73 -8.58 9.00
N GLU A 37 -10.38 -7.53 9.45
CA GLU A 37 -9.79 -6.21 9.66
C GLU A 37 -9.14 -6.16 11.04
N LEU A 38 -7.99 -5.46 11.16
CA LEU A 38 -7.23 -5.34 12.40
C LEU A 38 -7.49 -4.03 13.12
N ASN A 39 -7.44 -2.91 12.40
CA ASN A 39 -7.65 -1.56 12.88
C ASN A 39 -8.30 -0.69 11.80
N GLN A 40 -8.55 0.56 12.15
CA GLN A 40 -8.90 1.63 11.20
C GLN A 40 -7.90 2.75 11.35
N GLU A 41 -7.47 3.32 10.24
CA GLU A 41 -6.52 4.43 10.19
C GLU A 41 -6.86 5.39 9.04
N GLU A 42 -6.11 6.48 8.95
CA GLU A 42 -6.29 7.48 7.91
C GLU A 42 -4.92 7.85 7.32
N PHE A 43 -4.87 8.03 6.02
CA PHE A 43 -3.71 8.59 5.36
C PHE A 43 -3.63 10.08 5.63
N CYS A 44 -2.46 10.53 6.07
CA CYS A 44 -2.15 11.93 6.37
C CYS A 44 -0.93 12.39 5.57
N VAL A 45 -0.67 13.68 5.61
CA VAL A 45 0.61 14.26 5.18
C VAL A 45 1.36 14.68 6.44
N ALA A 46 2.63 14.25 6.54
CA ALA A 46 3.50 14.55 7.67
C ALA A 46 4.45 15.71 7.35
N PHE A 47 4.69 16.57 8.34
CA PHE A 47 5.54 17.76 8.26
C PHE A 47 6.46 17.84 9.48
N ARG A 48 7.52 18.67 9.42
CA ARG A 48 8.25 19.06 10.62
C ARG A 48 7.30 19.62 11.67
N LYS A 49 7.62 19.39 12.92
CA LYS A 49 6.80 19.90 14.04
C LYS A 49 6.66 21.42 13.98
N GLY A 50 5.40 21.88 13.92
CA GLY A 50 5.07 23.32 13.85
C GLY A 50 5.36 23.98 12.50
N ASP A 51 5.62 23.20 11.45
CA ASP A 51 5.82 23.75 10.10
C ASP A 51 4.49 24.29 9.54
N PRO A 52 4.42 25.56 9.10
CA PRO A 52 3.21 26.15 8.54
C PRO A 52 2.73 25.48 7.24
N LEU A 53 3.57 24.68 6.59
CA LEU A 53 3.16 23.85 5.45
C LEU A 53 1.99 22.93 5.80
N CYS A 54 1.89 22.48 7.05
CA CYS A 54 0.79 21.62 7.50
C CYS A 54 -0.58 22.30 7.30
N ASP A 55 -0.71 23.57 7.67
CA ASP A 55 -1.96 24.32 7.52
C ASP A 55 -2.26 24.63 6.06
N ILE A 56 -1.24 24.97 5.27
CA ILE A 56 -1.37 25.25 3.83
C ILE A 56 -1.85 23.99 3.08
N PHE A 57 -1.21 22.84 3.31
CA PHE A 57 -1.63 21.58 2.70
C PHE A 57 -3.02 21.15 3.16
N THR A 58 -3.33 21.31 4.45
CA THR A 58 -4.66 21.02 4.99
C THR A 58 -5.73 21.86 4.29
N ALA A 59 -5.50 23.17 4.11
CA ALA A 59 -6.44 24.04 3.42
C ALA A 59 -6.59 23.63 1.94
N ALA A 60 -5.50 23.33 1.24
CA ALA A 60 -5.55 22.87 -0.15
C ALA A 60 -6.31 21.55 -0.29
N LEU A 61 -6.08 20.58 0.59
CA LEU A 61 -6.80 19.31 0.60
C LEU A 61 -8.29 19.48 0.89
N LYS A 62 -8.68 20.37 1.82
CA LYS A 62 -10.09 20.68 2.09
C LYS A 62 -10.80 21.27 0.88
N GLU A 63 -10.16 22.16 0.11
CA GLU A 63 -10.71 22.67 -1.14
C GLU A 63 -10.81 21.59 -2.21
N LEU A 64 -9.77 20.75 -2.40
CA LEU A 64 -9.80 19.64 -3.34
C LEU A 64 -10.88 18.61 -2.98
N SER A 65 -11.16 18.42 -1.69
CA SER A 65 -12.27 17.61 -1.21
C SER A 65 -13.61 18.25 -1.58
N ALA A 66 -13.77 19.57 -1.37
CA ALA A 66 -14.97 20.31 -1.74
C ALA A 66 -15.24 20.28 -3.26
N ASP A 67 -14.19 20.31 -4.07
CA ASP A 67 -14.25 20.19 -5.54
C ASP A 67 -14.52 18.73 -5.99
N GLY A 68 -14.58 17.76 -5.06
CA GLY A 68 -14.74 16.33 -5.33
C GLY A 68 -13.55 15.69 -6.03
N GLN A 69 -12.37 16.33 -6.02
CA GLN A 69 -11.18 15.82 -6.74
C GLN A 69 -10.56 14.65 -6.01
N ILE A 70 -10.49 14.66 -4.67
CA ILE A 70 -9.98 13.53 -3.88
C ILE A 70 -10.88 12.31 -4.08
N SER A 71 -12.21 12.50 -4.02
CA SER A 71 -13.21 11.45 -4.22
C SER A 71 -13.09 10.80 -5.61
N ARG A 72 -12.88 11.61 -6.66
CA ARG A 72 -12.66 11.08 -8.02
C ARG A 72 -11.38 10.24 -8.13
N LEU A 73 -10.26 10.72 -7.56
CA LEU A 73 -9.01 9.97 -7.55
C LEU A 73 -9.15 8.67 -6.75
N SER A 74 -9.77 8.72 -5.56
CA SER A 74 -10.04 7.53 -4.76
C SER A 74 -10.83 6.49 -5.57
N ALA A 75 -11.95 6.87 -6.17
CA ALA A 75 -12.75 5.97 -6.99
C ALA A 75 -12.00 5.45 -8.24
N GLN A 76 -11.17 6.30 -8.87
CA GLN A 76 -10.38 5.92 -10.05
C GLN A 76 -9.33 4.84 -9.74
N TYR A 77 -8.59 5.02 -8.65
CA TYR A 77 -7.47 4.14 -8.31
C TYR A 77 -7.89 2.93 -7.47
N LEU A 78 -8.93 3.08 -6.62
CA LEU A 78 -9.32 2.08 -5.62
C LEU A 78 -10.70 1.46 -5.92
N GLY A 79 -11.38 1.90 -6.98
CA GLY A 79 -12.72 1.43 -7.33
C GLY A 79 -13.84 1.92 -6.40
N THR A 80 -13.51 2.57 -5.30
CA THR A 80 -14.44 3.06 -4.28
C THR A 80 -13.92 4.38 -3.70
N ASP A 81 -14.83 5.22 -3.22
CA ASP A 81 -14.48 6.45 -2.52
C ASP A 81 -14.20 6.20 -1.03
N TYR A 82 -12.94 6.32 -0.65
CA TYR A 82 -12.47 6.23 0.74
C TYR A 82 -12.17 7.60 1.36
N THR A 83 -12.53 8.71 0.68
CA THR A 83 -12.25 10.07 1.16
C THR A 83 -12.85 10.32 2.55
N CYS A 84 -12.06 10.91 3.44
CA CYS A 84 -12.52 11.36 4.77
C CYS A 84 -12.17 12.80 5.08
N MET A 85 -11.44 13.49 4.19
CA MET A 85 -11.12 14.90 4.36
C MET A 85 -12.40 15.77 4.37
N GLU A 86 -12.51 16.61 5.39
CA GLU A 86 -13.56 17.62 5.46
C GLU A 86 -13.53 18.55 4.22
N ALA A 87 -14.68 18.72 3.59
CA ALA A 87 -14.83 19.62 2.46
C ALA A 87 -15.05 21.06 2.95
N LEU A 88 -14.16 21.97 2.56
CA LEU A 88 -14.29 23.40 2.91
C LEU A 88 -13.88 24.27 1.72
N PRO A 89 -14.87 24.77 0.93
CA PRO A 89 -14.59 25.71 -0.14
C PRO A 89 -13.96 26.99 0.41
N GLY A 90 -12.93 27.53 -0.26
CA GLY A 90 -12.26 28.75 0.14
C GLY A 90 -11.35 28.60 1.37
N ALA A 91 -10.96 27.38 1.74
CA ALA A 91 -10.12 27.13 2.91
C ALA A 91 -8.76 27.85 2.82
N LEU A 92 -8.16 27.96 1.64
CA LEU A 92 -6.91 28.70 1.43
C LEU A 92 -7.05 30.18 1.75
N GLN A 93 -8.20 30.79 1.47
CA GLN A 93 -8.43 32.21 1.76
C GLN A 93 -8.57 32.50 3.27
N LEU A 94 -8.81 31.47 4.08
CA LEU A 94 -8.93 31.59 5.53
C LEU A 94 -7.56 31.53 6.24
N LEU A 95 -6.47 31.23 5.53
CA LEU A 95 -5.13 31.20 6.09
C LEU A 95 -4.69 32.61 6.47
N GLU A 96 -4.06 32.76 7.65
CA GLU A 96 -3.46 34.03 8.10
C GLU A 96 -2.36 34.51 7.14
N THR A 97 -1.59 33.56 6.60
CA THR A 97 -0.53 33.84 5.63
C THR A 97 -0.82 33.08 4.34
N GLN A 98 -0.98 33.83 3.27
CA GLN A 98 -1.25 33.24 1.95
C GLN A 98 0.02 32.55 1.40
N PRO A 99 -0.10 31.37 0.77
CA PRO A 99 1.03 30.70 0.17
C PRO A 99 1.58 31.50 -1.02
N GLU A 100 2.89 31.78 -0.99
CA GLU A 100 3.56 32.41 -2.13
C GLU A 100 3.72 31.40 -3.27
N PRO A 101 3.41 31.77 -4.53
CA PRO A 101 3.58 30.87 -5.67
C PRO A 101 5.07 30.61 -5.99
N GLY A 102 5.32 29.58 -6.78
CA GLY A 102 6.65 29.27 -7.31
C GLY A 102 7.60 28.52 -6.37
N ARG A 103 7.12 28.05 -5.22
CA ARG A 103 7.94 27.21 -4.33
C ARG A 103 8.19 25.83 -4.97
N LYS A 104 9.39 25.30 -4.73
CA LYS A 104 9.75 23.90 -5.03
C LYS A 104 9.89 23.15 -3.71
N LEU A 105 9.16 22.03 -3.56
CA LEU A 105 9.20 21.18 -2.37
C LEU A 105 9.68 19.77 -2.72
N ARG A 106 10.39 19.15 -1.80
CA ARG A 106 10.76 17.74 -1.85
C ARG A 106 9.74 16.93 -1.06
N ILE A 107 9.08 16.03 -1.77
CA ILE A 107 7.98 15.23 -1.24
C ILE A 107 8.47 13.80 -1.01
N GLY A 108 8.48 13.35 0.24
CA GLY A 108 8.75 11.97 0.58
C GLY A 108 7.55 11.08 0.22
N VAL A 109 7.79 10.02 -0.54
CA VAL A 109 6.78 9.01 -0.91
C VAL A 109 7.35 7.61 -0.74
N GLN A 110 6.49 6.64 -0.45
CA GLN A 110 6.86 5.24 -0.53
C GLN A 110 6.79 4.76 -1.97
N ASP A 111 7.68 3.83 -2.35
CA ASP A 111 7.67 3.19 -3.67
C ASP A 111 7.15 1.75 -3.57
N GLY A 112 6.71 1.21 -4.71
CA GLY A 112 6.28 -0.18 -4.84
C GLY A 112 4.91 -0.50 -4.22
N ILE A 113 4.09 0.51 -3.90
CA ILE A 113 2.75 0.33 -3.32
C ILE A 113 1.68 0.68 -4.36
N ALA A 114 1.62 -0.08 -5.45
CA ALA A 114 0.56 0.11 -6.44
C ALA A 114 -0.82 -0.27 -5.85
N PRO A 115 -1.89 0.47 -6.16
CA PRO A 115 -2.00 1.65 -7.02
C PRO A 115 -1.75 2.99 -6.30
N ILE A 116 -1.26 2.97 -5.06
CA ILE A 116 -1.11 4.16 -4.21
C ILE A 116 0.07 5.03 -4.66
N SER A 117 1.26 4.42 -4.78
CA SER A 117 2.48 5.10 -5.23
C SER A 117 3.47 4.08 -5.77
N SER A 118 3.97 4.29 -6.97
CA SER A 118 5.03 3.49 -7.57
C SER A 118 5.86 4.28 -8.58
N SER A 119 7.15 3.97 -8.63
CA SER A 119 8.03 4.47 -9.68
C SER A 119 7.72 3.80 -11.02
N ARG A 120 7.93 4.54 -12.10
CA ARG A 120 7.84 4.06 -13.49
C ARG A 120 9.24 3.90 -14.07
N ASP A 121 9.33 3.18 -15.20
CA ASP A 121 10.61 2.92 -15.89
C ASP A 121 11.34 4.21 -16.33
N ASP A 122 10.61 5.31 -16.54
CA ASP A 122 11.17 6.62 -16.87
C ASP A 122 11.63 7.44 -15.65
N GLY A 123 11.54 6.87 -14.45
CA GLY A 123 11.89 7.52 -13.18
C GLY A 123 10.81 8.45 -12.63
N SER A 124 9.68 8.62 -13.30
CA SER A 124 8.53 9.36 -12.76
C SER A 124 7.76 8.50 -11.75
N PHE A 125 6.98 9.15 -10.90
CA PHE A 125 6.05 8.49 -9.98
C PHE A 125 4.64 8.50 -10.53
N GLY A 126 3.87 7.45 -10.24
CA GLY A 126 2.45 7.33 -10.57
C GLY A 126 1.66 6.71 -9.43
N GLY A 127 0.35 6.89 -9.49
CA GLY A 127 -0.58 6.39 -8.49
C GLY A 127 -1.38 7.50 -7.83
N LEU A 128 -2.21 7.11 -6.87
CA LEU A 128 -3.14 8.03 -6.20
C LEU A 128 -2.42 9.19 -5.50
N ILE A 129 -1.32 8.91 -4.77
CA ILE A 129 -0.57 9.94 -4.05
C ILE A 129 0.11 10.93 -4.99
N PRO A 130 0.89 10.52 -6.01
CA PRO A 130 1.49 11.46 -6.96
C PRO A 130 0.46 12.34 -7.68
N ASP A 131 -0.68 11.78 -8.09
CA ASP A 131 -1.71 12.54 -8.78
C ASP A 131 -2.41 13.53 -7.85
N LEU A 132 -2.68 13.16 -6.58
CA LEU A 132 -3.23 14.09 -5.59
C LEU A 132 -2.21 15.18 -5.23
N ALA A 133 -0.95 14.82 -5.06
CA ALA A 133 0.13 15.79 -4.80
C ALA A 133 0.25 16.79 -5.96
N GLN A 134 0.12 16.34 -7.21
CA GLN A 134 0.11 17.21 -8.38
C GLN A 134 -1.06 18.22 -8.34
N LEU A 135 -2.26 17.79 -7.95
CA LEU A 135 -3.42 18.68 -7.78
C LEU A 135 -3.17 19.73 -6.69
N VAL A 136 -2.51 19.36 -5.58
CA VAL A 136 -2.11 20.30 -4.53
C VAL A 136 -1.08 21.29 -5.06
N ALA A 137 -0.07 20.80 -5.82
CA ALA A 137 0.94 21.66 -6.43
C ALA A 137 0.32 22.70 -7.37
N GLU A 138 -0.59 22.27 -8.26
CA GLU A 138 -1.31 23.14 -9.19
C GLU A 138 -2.15 24.21 -8.44
N LYS A 139 -2.87 23.79 -7.40
CA LYS A 139 -3.71 24.70 -6.61
C LYS A 139 -2.87 25.77 -5.88
N LEU A 140 -1.66 25.44 -5.45
CA LEU A 140 -0.73 26.34 -4.76
C LEU A 140 0.22 27.11 -5.70
N GLY A 141 0.26 26.76 -6.99
CA GLY A 141 1.23 27.30 -7.94
C GLY A 141 2.68 26.88 -7.60
N TRP A 142 2.87 25.65 -7.09
CA TRP A 142 4.14 25.09 -6.66
C TRP A 142 4.60 23.95 -7.57
N THR A 143 5.83 23.47 -7.38
CA THR A 143 6.37 22.28 -8.03
C THR A 143 6.88 21.30 -6.99
N PHE A 144 6.69 20.00 -7.23
CA PHE A 144 7.11 18.94 -6.32
C PHE A 144 8.17 18.07 -6.97
N GLU A 145 9.15 17.68 -6.16
CA GLU A 145 10.17 16.70 -6.48
C GLU A 145 10.01 15.52 -5.53
N TYR A 146 9.83 14.32 -6.08
CA TYR A 146 9.57 13.13 -5.29
C TYR A 146 10.87 12.48 -4.83
N MET A 147 10.90 12.09 -3.55
CA MET A 147 12.00 11.38 -2.89
C MET A 147 11.47 10.07 -2.33
N VAL A 148 12.07 8.94 -2.70
CA VAL A 148 11.72 7.66 -2.08
C VAL A 148 12.21 7.64 -0.65
N ILE A 149 11.32 7.34 0.28
CA ILE A 149 11.62 7.22 1.69
C ILE A 149 11.02 5.93 2.27
N ASN A 150 11.63 5.45 3.34
CA ASN A 150 11.04 4.41 4.17
C ASN A 150 10.15 5.06 5.23
N SER A 151 8.97 4.47 5.48
CA SER A 151 8.02 4.92 6.50
C SER A 151 8.64 5.08 7.88
N ASP A 152 9.55 4.21 8.24
CA ASP A 152 10.21 4.22 9.55
C ASP A 152 11.16 5.43 9.74
N ASN A 153 11.58 6.06 8.64
CA ASN A 153 12.58 7.15 8.66
C ASN A 153 11.96 8.55 8.51
N VAL A 154 10.66 8.70 8.37
CA VAL A 154 10.00 9.99 8.07
C VAL A 154 10.39 11.11 9.02
N ALA A 155 10.39 10.85 10.32
CA ALA A 155 10.75 11.87 11.32
C ALA A 155 12.22 12.35 11.15
N ALA A 156 13.13 11.43 10.80
CA ALA A 156 14.53 11.75 10.55
C ALA A 156 14.71 12.53 9.23
N GLU A 157 14.02 12.12 8.16
CA GLU A 157 14.07 12.78 6.85
C GLU A 157 13.50 14.21 6.90
N LEU A 158 12.38 14.40 7.63
CA LEU A 158 11.81 15.72 7.90
C LEU A 158 12.75 16.57 8.78
N GLY A 159 13.28 15.98 9.86
CA GLY A 159 14.15 16.68 10.81
C GLY A 159 15.47 17.12 10.20
N SER A 160 16.07 16.34 9.31
CA SER A 160 17.30 16.67 8.57
C SER A 160 17.06 17.68 7.45
N GLY A 161 15.79 17.90 7.05
CA GLY A 161 15.44 18.74 5.91
C GLY A 161 15.71 18.08 4.55
N ASN A 162 15.86 16.77 4.48
CA ASN A 162 15.96 16.03 3.21
C ASN A 162 14.67 16.09 2.41
N ILE A 163 13.53 16.12 3.12
CA ILE A 163 12.19 16.31 2.56
C ILE A 163 11.47 17.45 3.30
N ASP A 164 10.47 18.03 2.64
CA ASP A 164 9.65 19.11 3.17
C ASP A 164 8.32 18.59 3.74
N CYS A 165 7.77 17.53 3.15
CA CYS A 165 6.66 16.75 3.71
C CYS A 165 6.75 15.31 3.27
N ALA A 166 6.02 14.42 3.94
CA ALA A 166 5.87 13.01 3.56
C ALA A 166 4.40 12.66 3.35
N TRP A 167 4.09 12.11 2.18
CA TRP A 167 2.77 11.57 1.86
C TRP A 167 2.79 10.07 2.08
N MET A 168 2.06 9.62 3.07
CA MET A 168 2.14 8.25 3.53
C MET A 168 0.79 7.71 3.97
N ALA A 169 0.67 6.37 3.94
CA ALA A 169 -0.22 5.69 4.84
C ALA A 169 0.26 5.95 6.25
N ALA A 170 -0.51 6.59 7.08
CA ALA A 170 -0.04 6.90 8.39
C ALA A 170 -1.11 6.87 9.44
N SER A 171 -1.19 5.79 10.14
CA SER A 171 -1.19 5.95 11.57
C SER A 171 0.27 6.01 12.02
N PHE A 172 0.79 7.21 12.23
CA PHE A 172 2.09 7.39 12.85
C PHE A 172 2.02 6.91 14.29
N SER A 173 2.22 5.61 14.49
CA SER A 173 2.35 5.01 15.82
C SER A 173 3.67 5.39 16.51
N GLY A 174 4.56 6.09 15.78
CA GLY A 174 5.78 6.68 16.32
C GLY A 174 5.55 8.11 16.77
N SER A 175 5.49 8.34 18.06
CA SER A 175 5.48 9.63 18.77
C SER A 175 5.12 10.86 17.91
N SER A 176 3.83 11.23 17.89
CA SER A 176 3.30 12.49 17.34
C SER A 176 3.98 13.76 17.90
N SER A 177 5.01 13.60 18.75
CA SER A 177 5.79 14.69 19.34
C SER A 177 6.80 15.28 18.38
N SER A 178 7.30 14.53 17.38
CA SER A 178 8.38 14.97 16.48
C SER A 178 7.90 15.50 15.12
N VAL A 179 6.65 15.25 14.75
CA VAL A 179 6.05 15.68 13.48
C VAL A 179 4.70 16.35 13.69
N SER A 180 4.26 17.16 12.72
CA SER A 180 2.88 17.64 12.57
C SER A 180 2.21 16.83 11.48
N LEU A 181 0.94 16.42 11.67
CA LEU A 181 0.16 15.69 10.68
C LEU A 181 -0.99 16.57 10.20
N SER A 182 -1.29 16.49 8.90
CA SER A 182 -2.58 16.98 8.41
C SER A 182 -3.72 16.13 9.02
N PRO A 183 -4.97 16.59 8.98
CA PRO A 183 -6.11 15.68 9.13
C PRO A 183 -6.05 14.56 8.09
N GLY A 184 -6.68 13.43 8.41
CA GLY A 184 -6.81 12.32 7.47
C GLY A 184 -7.55 12.72 6.19
N TRP A 185 -7.05 12.26 5.05
CA TRP A 185 -7.68 12.54 3.76
C TRP A 185 -8.25 11.29 3.09
N LEU A 186 -7.79 10.10 3.48
CA LEU A 186 -8.26 8.82 2.97
C LEU A 186 -8.33 7.80 4.12
N ARG A 187 -9.46 7.11 4.27
CA ARG A 187 -9.60 6.01 5.24
C ARG A 187 -8.89 4.77 4.75
N ASN A 188 -8.28 4.05 5.68
CA ASN A 188 -7.66 2.77 5.48
C ASN A 188 -7.96 1.81 6.63
N THR A 189 -7.75 0.53 6.38
CA THR A 189 -7.74 -0.54 7.40
C THR A 189 -6.52 -1.40 7.15
N HIS A 190 -5.97 -2.03 8.18
CA HIS A 190 -5.09 -3.17 7.93
C HIS A 190 -5.91 -4.46 7.94
N GLU A 191 -5.66 -5.30 6.95
CA GLU A 191 -6.39 -6.54 6.74
C GLU A 191 -5.49 -7.76 6.87
N LEU A 192 -6.02 -8.82 7.49
CA LEU A 192 -5.41 -10.14 7.45
C LEU A 192 -5.90 -10.90 6.22
N VAL A 193 -4.96 -11.23 5.34
CA VAL A 193 -5.19 -11.95 4.10
C VAL A 193 -4.53 -13.33 4.16
N VAL A 194 -5.23 -14.33 3.67
CA VAL A 194 -4.79 -15.72 3.61
C VAL A 194 -5.06 -16.31 2.22
N ARG A 195 -4.47 -17.45 1.91
CA ARG A 195 -4.84 -18.21 0.71
C ARG A 195 -6.31 -18.63 0.77
N SER A 196 -7.04 -18.52 -0.34
CA SER A 196 -8.46 -18.86 -0.39
C SER A 196 -8.74 -20.33 -0.12
N ASP A 197 -7.80 -21.23 -0.46
CA ASP A 197 -7.86 -22.67 -0.21
C ASP A 197 -7.45 -23.06 1.22
N SER A 198 -6.98 -22.10 2.03
CA SER A 198 -6.60 -22.35 3.42
C SER A 198 -7.84 -22.57 4.30
N ARG A 199 -7.63 -23.33 5.40
CA ARG A 199 -8.65 -23.53 6.45
C ARG A 199 -8.86 -22.33 7.37
N TYR A 200 -8.06 -21.27 7.20
CA TYR A 200 -8.14 -20.10 8.05
C TYR A 200 -9.33 -19.23 7.66
N ALA A 201 -10.21 -18.95 8.62
CA ALA A 201 -11.46 -18.22 8.38
C ALA A 201 -11.65 -17.01 9.33
N ARG A 202 -10.77 -16.82 10.31
CA ARG A 202 -10.85 -15.74 11.31
C ARG A 202 -9.54 -15.61 12.09
N LYS A 203 -9.33 -14.47 12.77
CA LYS A 203 -8.11 -14.16 13.55
C LYS A 203 -7.63 -15.33 14.41
N ASN A 204 -8.52 -15.95 15.18
CA ASN A 204 -8.14 -17.03 16.12
C ASN A 204 -7.63 -18.31 15.45
N SER A 205 -7.89 -18.51 14.16
CA SER A 205 -7.35 -19.65 13.40
C SER A 205 -5.85 -19.52 13.09
N LEU A 206 -5.28 -18.32 13.30
CA LEU A 206 -3.86 -18.03 13.08
C LEU A 206 -2.99 -18.16 14.35
N LYS A 207 -3.53 -18.71 15.43
CA LYS A 207 -2.74 -18.95 16.65
C LYS A 207 -1.53 -19.84 16.34
N GLY A 208 -0.33 -19.37 16.74
CA GLY A 208 0.93 -20.08 16.53
C GLY A 208 1.40 -20.11 15.07
N LYS A 209 0.84 -19.25 14.18
CA LYS A 209 1.10 -19.19 12.76
C LYS A 209 2.08 -18.07 12.41
N VAL A 210 2.67 -18.13 11.22
CA VAL A 210 3.60 -17.15 10.68
C VAL A 210 2.81 -16.08 9.92
N ILE A 211 3.04 -14.81 10.28
CA ILE A 211 2.41 -13.66 9.62
C ILE A 211 3.48 -12.87 8.88
N GLY A 212 3.27 -12.60 7.58
CA GLY A 212 4.10 -11.71 6.78
C GLY A 212 3.63 -10.27 6.89
N ILE A 213 4.58 -9.34 6.97
CA ILE A 213 4.35 -7.89 6.97
C ILE A 213 5.43 -7.18 6.15
N THR A 214 5.20 -5.93 5.77
CA THR A 214 6.18 -5.12 5.02
C THR A 214 6.78 -3.98 5.84
N ASP A 215 6.09 -3.54 6.91
CA ASP A 215 6.47 -2.33 7.65
C ASP A 215 5.99 -2.35 9.11
N ALA A 216 6.38 -1.29 9.85
CA ALA A 216 6.05 -1.15 11.26
C ALA A 216 4.57 -0.80 11.50
N THR A 217 3.85 -0.25 10.51
CA THR A 217 2.42 0.07 10.66
C THR A 217 1.59 -1.21 10.69
N ALA A 218 1.90 -2.17 9.82
CA ALA A 218 1.32 -3.51 9.85
C ALA A 218 1.60 -4.25 11.18
N LEU A 219 2.81 -4.09 11.74
CA LEU A 219 3.13 -4.62 13.06
C LEU A 219 2.31 -3.95 14.17
N SER A 220 2.12 -2.63 14.09
CA SER A 220 1.29 -1.89 15.05
C SER A 220 -0.16 -2.37 15.01
N ALA A 221 -0.73 -2.56 13.81
CA ALA A 221 -2.08 -3.10 13.63
C ALA A 221 -2.23 -4.51 14.26
N LEU A 222 -1.22 -5.37 14.12
CA LEU A 222 -1.20 -6.67 14.82
C LEU A 222 -1.21 -6.51 16.33
N LYS A 223 -0.42 -5.59 16.89
CA LYS A 223 -0.35 -5.32 18.34
C LYS A 223 -1.67 -4.75 18.88
N GLU A 224 -2.22 -3.74 18.22
CA GLU A 224 -3.49 -3.11 18.59
C GLU A 224 -4.65 -4.12 18.60
N SER A 225 -4.64 -5.06 17.65
CA SER A 225 -5.63 -6.14 17.58
C SER A 225 -5.38 -7.27 18.59
N GLY A 226 -4.26 -7.26 19.33
CA GLY A 226 -3.82 -8.32 20.26
C GLY A 226 -3.47 -9.63 19.54
N MET A 227 -3.13 -9.58 18.25
CA MET A 227 -2.74 -10.75 17.47
C MET A 227 -1.26 -11.08 17.61
N ASP A 228 -0.41 -10.10 17.83
CA ASP A 228 1.04 -10.28 18.05
C ASP A 228 1.36 -11.29 19.15
N ALA A 229 0.62 -11.27 20.27
CA ALA A 229 0.75 -12.22 21.38
C ALA A 229 0.20 -13.64 21.08
N LYS A 230 -0.52 -13.81 19.97
CA LYS A 230 -1.19 -15.08 19.62
C LYS A 230 -0.51 -15.83 18.48
N VAL A 231 0.13 -15.12 17.56
CA VAL A 231 0.82 -15.70 16.42
C VAL A 231 2.15 -16.35 16.83
N GLY A 232 2.71 -17.19 15.99
CA GLY A 232 3.99 -17.87 16.27
C GLY A 232 5.18 -16.99 15.99
N SER A 233 5.14 -16.27 14.87
CA SER A 233 6.18 -15.31 14.47
C SER A 233 5.64 -14.30 13.45
N VAL A 234 6.33 -13.17 13.35
CA VAL A 234 6.10 -12.14 12.35
C VAL A 234 7.36 -12.00 11.51
N TRP A 235 7.22 -12.08 10.19
CA TRP A 235 8.32 -12.00 9.25
C TRP A 235 8.18 -10.76 8.38
N TYR A 236 9.27 -10.02 8.22
CA TYR A 236 9.35 -8.85 7.36
C TYR A 236 9.75 -9.25 5.96
N TYR A 237 9.07 -8.71 4.97
CA TYR A 237 9.35 -8.83 3.55
C TYR A 237 9.62 -7.44 2.96
N ASP A 238 10.41 -7.39 1.89
CA ASP A 238 10.86 -6.12 1.29
C ASP A 238 9.69 -5.32 0.68
N ASP A 239 8.69 -6.02 0.15
CA ASP A 239 7.50 -5.41 -0.48
C ASP A 239 6.29 -6.35 -0.43
N LEU A 240 5.12 -5.83 -0.85
CA LEU A 240 3.88 -6.61 -0.90
C LEU A 240 3.95 -7.78 -1.88
N SER A 241 4.67 -7.66 -3.00
CA SER A 241 4.81 -8.74 -3.97
C SER A 241 5.57 -9.92 -3.37
N ALA A 242 6.66 -9.66 -2.64
CA ALA A 242 7.40 -10.67 -1.89
C ALA A 242 6.54 -11.30 -0.79
N CYS A 243 5.74 -10.48 -0.09
CA CYS A 243 4.80 -10.94 0.94
C CYS A 243 3.77 -11.91 0.38
N PHE A 244 3.13 -11.58 -0.74
CA PHE A 244 2.16 -12.45 -1.43
C PHE A 244 2.81 -13.68 -2.07
N ALA A 245 4.03 -13.57 -2.59
CA ALA A 245 4.78 -14.72 -3.09
C ALA A 245 5.06 -15.74 -1.97
N ALA A 246 5.48 -15.27 -0.79
CA ALA A 246 5.68 -16.11 0.39
C ALA A 246 4.37 -16.76 0.87
N LEU A 247 3.27 -16.00 0.88
CA LEU A 247 1.94 -16.54 1.20
C LEU A 247 1.50 -17.61 0.20
N ALA A 248 1.75 -17.39 -1.09
CA ALA A 248 1.45 -18.36 -2.15
C ALA A 248 2.28 -19.64 -1.99
N ALA A 249 3.58 -19.52 -1.67
CA ALA A 249 4.48 -20.64 -1.43
C ALA A 249 4.16 -21.40 -0.13
N GLY A 250 3.47 -20.76 0.83
CA GLY A 250 3.20 -21.33 2.15
C GLY A 250 4.33 -21.10 3.15
N ASP A 251 5.26 -20.18 2.86
CA ASP A 251 6.32 -19.76 3.78
C ASP A 251 5.76 -18.96 4.96
N CYS A 252 4.65 -18.25 4.74
CA CYS A 252 3.82 -17.68 5.80
C CYS A 252 2.36 -18.14 5.66
N ASP A 253 1.61 -18.06 6.76
CA ASP A 253 0.21 -18.53 6.84
C ASP A 253 -0.80 -17.41 6.50
N ALA A 254 -0.42 -16.16 6.75
CA ALA A 254 -1.19 -14.97 6.44
C ALA A 254 -0.27 -13.77 6.22
N VAL A 255 -0.80 -12.72 5.61
CA VAL A 255 -0.11 -11.42 5.47
C VAL A 255 -1.01 -10.32 6.02
N VAL A 256 -0.40 -9.23 6.50
CA VAL A 256 -1.10 -7.99 6.82
C VAL A 256 -0.83 -7.00 5.71
N ILE A 257 -1.90 -6.41 5.18
CA ILE A 257 -1.85 -5.42 4.10
C ILE A 257 -2.79 -4.26 4.38
N ASP A 258 -2.55 -3.14 3.73
CA ASP A 258 -3.51 -2.05 3.65
C ASP A 258 -4.77 -2.48 2.89
N GLY A 259 -5.94 -2.29 3.48
CA GLY A 259 -7.22 -2.69 2.89
C GLY A 259 -7.51 -1.99 1.58
N ILE A 260 -7.08 -0.74 1.43
CA ILE A 260 -7.28 0.03 0.18
C ILE A 260 -6.53 -0.54 -1.02
N VAL A 261 -5.50 -1.36 -0.83
CA VAL A 261 -4.79 -2.05 -1.92
C VAL A 261 -5.22 -3.50 -2.07
N SER A 262 -6.05 -4.03 -1.18
CA SER A 262 -6.45 -5.44 -1.18
C SER A 262 -7.10 -5.87 -2.49
N GLY A 263 -7.95 -5.01 -3.07
CA GLY A 263 -8.58 -5.26 -4.37
C GLY A 263 -7.62 -5.34 -5.56
N TYR A 264 -6.40 -4.83 -5.42
CA TYR A 264 -5.36 -4.92 -6.45
C TYR A 264 -4.60 -6.26 -6.41
N TYR A 265 -4.48 -6.85 -5.21
CA TYR A 265 -3.73 -8.10 -5.00
C TYR A 265 -4.62 -9.34 -4.89
N MET A 266 -5.92 -9.22 -4.65
CA MET A 266 -6.90 -10.31 -4.51
C MET A 266 -7.78 -10.47 -5.74
#